data_8b06b1a8c9743870959c975400afdb2a
#
_entry.id   8b06b1a8c9743870959c975400afdb2a
#
_cell.length_a   1.000
_cell.length_b   1.000
_cell.length_c   1.000
_cell.angle_alpha   90.00
_cell.angle_beta   90.00
_cell.angle_gamma   90.00
#
_symmetry.space_group_name_H-M   'P 1'
#
loop_
_entity.id
_entity.type
_entity.pdbx_description
1 polymer ?
#
loop_
_entity_poly.entity_id
_entity_poly.type
_entity_poly.pdbx_seq_one_letter_code
_entity_poly.pdbx_strand_id
1 'polypeptide(L)'
;MKRKLTALLAALCITAVLPVHAGAVDLPLTSRAAVLMEKTTGQMLFAQNEHEKLEPASVTKIMTLLLTMDAIDSGALAYDDVVTVSADAAGMGGSQVFLAEGEQITVEELLKCVCVSSGNDAAVALAEKVAGVTELFVEQMNNRARGLGMDDTHFANPTGLTAADHVTSAYDIALMSRELLTKHPDIRNFTTIWTDSIRNGTFDLAN
;
A
#
# COMPACT_ATOMS: atom_id res chain seq x y z
N MET A 1 -0.35 -37.47 52.54
CA MET A 1 0.42 -37.73 51.30
C MET A 1 -0.25 -37.24 50.02
N LYS A 2 -1.56 -37.48 49.80
CA LYS A 2 -2.25 -37.06 48.53
C LYS A 2 -2.22 -35.53 48.26
N ARG A 3 -2.38 -34.66 49.31
CA ARG A 3 -2.31 -33.18 49.17
C ARG A 3 -0.94 -32.63 48.77
N LYS A 4 0.16 -33.28 49.19
CA LYS A 4 1.53 -32.88 48.80
C LYS A 4 1.86 -33.27 47.39
N LEU A 5 1.30 -34.37 46.90
CA LEU A 5 1.49 -34.83 45.50
C LEU A 5 0.75 -33.94 44.50
N THR A 6 -0.45 -33.47 44.84
CA THR A 6 -1.23 -32.55 44.00
C THR A 6 -0.57 -31.17 43.87
N ALA A 7 0.04 -30.67 44.96
CA ALA A 7 0.78 -29.41 44.97
C ALA A 7 2.07 -29.52 44.11
N LEU A 8 2.73 -30.67 44.10
CA LEU A 8 3.93 -30.91 43.30
C LEU A 8 3.62 -31.01 41.80
N LEU A 9 2.49 -31.64 41.43
CA LEU A 9 2.00 -31.70 40.05
C LEU A 9 1.56 -30.31 39.53
N ALA A 10 0.89 -29.51 40.36
CA ALA A 10 0.52 -28.13 40.00
C ALA A 10 1.75 -27.24 39.78
N ALA A 11 2.79 -27.37 40.62
CA ALA A 11 4.05 -26.64 40.45
C ALA A 11 4.82 -27.08 39.17
N LEU A 12 4.75 -28.35 38.83
CA LEU A 12 5.40 -28.88 37.61
C LEU A 12 4.72 -28.41 36.32
N CYS A 13 3.39 -28.20 36.34
CA CYS A 13 2.64 -27.65 35.18
C CYS A 13 2.91 -26.15 34.97
N ILE A 14 3.28 -25.38 35.97
CA ILE A 14 3.58 -23.94 35.85
C ILE A 14 4.98 -23.70 35.27
N THR A 15 5.91 -24.65 35.43
CA THR A 15 7.28 -24.51 34.87
C THR A 15 7.42 -24.93 33.40
N ALA A 16 6.37 -25.47 32.77
CA ALA A 16 6.42 -25.95 31.40
C ALA A 16 6.11 -24.88 30.33
N VAL A 17 5.74 -23.65 30.74
CA VAL A 17 5.56 -22.51 29.85
C VAL A 17 6.79 -21.61 29.92
N LEU A 18 7.96 -22.15 29.56
CA LEU A 18 9.10 -21.29 29.26
C LEU A 18 8.78 -20.60 27.93
N PRO A 19 8.83 -19.27 27.84
CA PRO A 19 8.74 -18.61 26.57
C PRO A 19 9.93 -19.11 25.72
N VAL A 20 9.62 -19.78 24.63
CA VAL A 20 10.61 -20.03 23.60
C VAL A 20 10.94 -18.65 23.04
N HIS A 21 12.02 -18.08 23.49
CA HIS A 21 12.59 -16.91 22.81
C HIS A 21 13.05 -17.42 21.43
N ALA A 22 12.23 -17.23 20.42
CA ALA A 22 12.71 -17.29 19.04
C ALA A 22 13.83 -16.27 18.97
N GLY A 23 15.07 -16.72 18.86
CA GLY A 23 16.21 -15.85 18.66
C GLY A 23 15.92 -15.00 17.43
N ALA A 24 16.02 -13.67 17.55
CA ALA A 24 15.93 -12.78 16.42
C ALA A 24 16.97 -13.26 15.38
N VAL A 25 16.52 -13.54 14.17
CA VAL A 25 17.42 -13.86 13.06
C VAL A 25 18.13 -12.56 12.71
N ASP A 26 19.44 -12.51 12.90
CA ASP A 26 20.24 -11.38 12.44
C ASP A 26 20.35 -11.48 10.92
N LEU A 27 19.60 -10.63 10.22
CA LEU A 27 19.65 -10.52 8.76
C LEU A 27 20.53 -9.33 8.41
N PRO A 28 21.71 -9.55 7.78
CA PRO A 28 22.59 -8.46 7.37
C PRO A 28 21.98 -7.72 6.17
N LEU A 29 21.06 -6.81 6.43
CA LEU A 29 20.43 -5.99 5.40
C LEU A 29 21.20 -4.70 5.19
N THR A 30 21.35 -4.28 3.93
CA THR A 30 21.96 -2.99 3.55
C THR A 30 20.93 -1.87 3.46
N SER A 31 19.63 -2.17 3.52
CA SER A 31 18.55 -1.19 3.53
C SER A 31 18.57 -0.35 4.81
N ARG A 32 18.19 0.93 4.71
CA ARG A 32 18.08 1.84 5.87
C ARG A 32 17.04 1.39 6.88
N ALA A 33 15.88 0.94 6.38
CA ALA A 33 14.79 0.41 7.18
C ALA A 33 14.20 -0.83 6.50
N ALA A 34 13.70 -1.77 7.29
CA ALA A 34 13.04 -2.97 6.78
C ALA A 34 12.05 -3.53 7.80
N VAL A 35 10.95 -4.07 7.29
CA VAL A 35 9.93 -4.78 8.07
C VAL A 35 9.53 -6.05 7.33
N LEU A 36 9.39 -7.14 8.07
CA LEU A 36 8.70 -8.35 7.63
C LEU A 36 7.49 -8.56 8.54
N MET A 37 6.30 -8.47 7.96
CA MET A 37 5.04 -8.66 8.67
C MET A 37 4.28 -9.85 8.08
N GLU A 38 3.75 -10.73 8.94
CA GLU A 38 2.85 -11.80 8.50
C GLU A 38 1.50 -11.19 8.10
N LYS A 39 1.06 -11.46 6.88
CA LYS A 39 -0.09 -10.79 6.27
C LYS A 39 -1.40 -11.03 7.02
N THR A 40 -1.66 -12.26 7.48
CA THR A 40 -2.95 -12.64 8.06
C THR A 40 -3.14 -12.06 9.46
N THR A 41 -2.14 -12.20 10.31
CA THR A 41 -2.19 -11.81 11.72
C THR A 41 -1.71 -10.39 11.97
N GLY A 42 -0.87 -9.83 11.07
CA GLY A 42 -0.14 -8.58 11.30
C GLY A 42 1.04 -8.72 12.25
N GLN A 43 1.45 -9.96 12.57
CA GLN A 43 2.58 -10.19 13.45
C GLN A 43 3.88 -9.71 12.80
N MET A 44 4.64 -8.90 13.51
CA MET A 44 5.99 -8.50 13.13
C MET A 44 6.94 -9.69 13.27
N LEU A 45 7.58 -10.10 12.20
CA LEU A 45 8.56 -11.18 12.17
C LEU A 45 10.00 -10.66 12.16
N PHE A 46 10.22 -9.47 11.59
CA PHE A 46 11.50 -8.78 11.56
C PHE A 46 11.28 -7.28 11.47
N ALA A 47 12.13 -6.50 12.13
CA ALA A 47 12.12 -5.04 12.10
C ALA A 47 13.54 -4.49 12.21
N GLN A 48 13.86 -3.50 11.38
CA GLN A 48 15.09 -2.71 11.40
C GLN A 48 14.73 -1.27 11.09
N ASN A 49 14.94 -0.34 12.04
CA ASN A 49 14.62 1.08 11.90
C ASN A 49 13.19 1.31 11.35
N GLU A 50 12.26 0.50 11.80
CA GLU A 50 10.91 0.37 11.22
C GLU A 50 10.10 1.66 11.26
N HIS A 51 10.41 2.54 12.22
CA HIS A 51 9.76 3.85 12.41
C HIS A 51 10.57 5.02 11.86
N GLU A 52 11.68 4.76 11.16
CA GLU A 52 12.44 5.84 10.53
C GLU A 52 11.63 6.49 9.40
N LYS A 53 11.41 7.81 9.50
CA LYS A 53 10.68 8.58 8.49
C LYS A 53 11.54 8.81 7.27
N LEU A 54 11.10 8.27 6.14
CA LEU A 54 11.80 8.31 4.87
C LEU A 54 10.85 8.77 3.76
N GLU A 55 11.41 9.32 2.69
CA GLU A 55 10.65 9.63 1.48
C GLU A 55 10.20 8.32 0.81
N PRO A 56 8.89 8.09 0.60
CA PRO A 56 8.37 6.84 0.08
C PRO A 56 8.58 6.64 -1.43
N ALA A 57 8.81 7.72 -2.19
CA ALA A 57 8.74 7.69 -3.65
C ALA A 57 7.45 6.98 -4.12
N SER A 58 7.48 6.20 -5.20
CA SER A 58 6.31 5.54 -5.77
C SER A 58 5.63 4.49 -4.87
N VAL A 59 6.23 4.12 -3.74
CA VAL A 59 5.54 3.28 -2.73
C VAL A 59 4.27 3.97 -2.21
N THR A 60 4.20 5.29 -2.27
CA THR A 60 2.99 6.11 -2.03
C THR A 60 1.76 5.57 -2.74
N LYS A 61 1.91 5.07 -3.98
CA LYS A 61 0.80 4.59 -4.81
C LYS A 61 0.06 3.38 -4.22
N ILE A 62 0.64 2.70 -3.22
CA ILE A 62 -0.09 1.67 -2.46
C ILE A 62 -1.31 2.29 -1.76
N MET A 63 -1.18 3.50 -1.19
CA MET A 63 -2.31 4.21 -0.59
C MET A 63 -3.30 4.70 -1.67
N THR A 64 -2.82 5.15 -2.82
CA THR A 64 -3.67 5.53 -3.95
C THR A 64 -4.50 4.34 -4.44
N LEU A 65 -3.87 3.17 -4.59
CA LEU A 65 -4.56 1.93 -4.94
C LEU A 65 -5.55 1.51 -3.85
N LEU A 66 -5.18 1.62 -2.56
CA LEU A 66 -6.06 1.28 -1.44
C LEU A 66 -7.36 2.10 -1.47
N LEU A 67 -7.27 3.42 -1.61
CA LEU A 67 -8.45 4.28 -1.69
C LEU A 67 -9.28 4.05 -2.95
N THR A 68 -8.64 3.75 -4.08
CA THR A 68 -9.34 3.38 -5.32
C THR A 68 -10.11 2.08 -5.13
N MET A 69 -9.50 1.08 -4.51
CA MET A 69 -10.17 -0.20 -4.23
C MET A 69 -11.27 -0.06 -3.16
N ASP A 70 -11.07 0.79 -2.14
CA ASP A 70 -12.12 1.15 -1.16
C ASP A 70 -13.35 1.75 -1.88
N ALA A 71 -13.14 2.62 -2.88
CA ALA A 71 -14.21 3.22 -3.69
C ALA A 71 -14.92 2.18 -4.57
N ILE A 72 -14.20 1.23 -5.14
CA ILE A 72 -14.78 0.14 -5.95
C ILE A 72 -15.62 -0.79 -5.07
N ASP A 73 -15.10 -1.23 -3.93
CA ASP A 73 -15.79 -2.14 -3.03
C ASP A 73 -17.06 -1.51 -2.41
N SER A 74 -17.06 -0.18 -2.22
CA SER A 74 -18.24 0.55 -1.76
C SER A 74 -19.29 0.77 -2.86
N GLY A 75 -18.99 0.47 -4.12
CA GLY A 75 -19.83 0.72 -5.28
C GLY A 75 -19.87 2.19 -5.72
N ALA A 76 -19.01 3.04 -5.19
CA ALA A 76 -18.86 4.44 -5.62
C ALA A 76 -18.08 4.56 -6.95
N LEU A 77 -17.35 3.53 -7.33
CA LEU A 77 -16.55 3.43 -8.54
C LEU A 77 -16.68 2.03 -9.14
N ALA A 78 -16.64 1.91 -10.46
CA ALA A 78 -16.62 0.63 -11.16
C ALA A 78 -15.37 0.51 -12.06
N TYR A 79 -14.93 -0.72 -12.35
CA TYR A 79 -13.76 -0.96 -13.20
C TYR A 79 -13.94 -0.43 -14.62
N ASP A 80 -15.15 -0.47 -15.14
CA ASP A 80 -15.55 0.00 -16.49
C ASP A 80 -15.94 1.48 -16.52
N ASP A 81 -15.92 2.18 -15.38
CA ASP A 81 -16.11 3.62 -15.37
C ASP A 81 -15.05 4.32 -16.21
N VAL A 82 -15.51 5.24 -17.06
CA VAL A 82 -14.63 6.06 -17.90
C VAL A 82 -14.19 7.27 -17.10
N VAL A 83 -12.89 7.53 -17.18
CA VAL A 83 -12.20 8.71 -16.65
C VAL A 83 -11.81 9.59 -17.82
N THR A 84 -12.18 10.87 -17.77
CA THR A 84 -11.64 11.88 -18.69
C THR A 84 -10.40 12.48 -18.03
N VAL A 85 -9.25 12.33 -18.65
CA VAL A 85 -7.96 12.78 -18.15
C VAL A 85 -7.92 14.29 -18.08
N SER A 86 -7.59 14.85 -16.93
CA SER A 86 -7.41 16.29 -16.72
C SER A 86 -6.08 16.81 -17.30
N ALA A 87 -5.96 18.12 -17.44
CA ALA A 87 -4.70 18.77 -17.76
C ALA A 87 -3.63 18.50 -16.71
N ASP A 88 -4.01 18.47 -15.42
CA ASP A 88 -3.12 18.20 -14.30
C ASP A 88 -2.57 16.77 -14.35
N ALA A 89 -3.42 15.77 -14.58
CA ALA A 89 -3.00 14.39 -14.76
C ALA A 89 -2.08 14.23 -15.98
N ALA A 90 -2.47 14.79 -17.14
CA ALA A 90 -1.67 14.73 -18.36
C ALA A 90 -0.32 15.47 -18.24
N GLY A 91 -0.25 16.52 -17.42
CA GLY A 91 0.95 17.32 -17.17
C GLY A 91 1.94 16.70 -16.17
N MET A 92 1.63 15.54 -15.59
CA MET A 92 2.50 14.92 -14.58
C MET A 92 3.85 14.53 -15.15
N GLY A 93 4.90 14.71 -14.32
CA GLY A 93 6.26 14.27 -14.62
C GLY A 93 6.62 12.92 -13.99
N GLY A 94 7.83 12.46 -14.23
CA GLY A 94 8.36 11.19 -13.71
C GLY A 94 7.89 9.98 -14.51
N SER A 95 7.59 8.85 -13.86
CA SER A 95 7.03 7.67 -14.54
C SER A 95 5.65 7.96 -15.10
N GLN A 96 5.42 7.69 -16.38
CA GLN A 96 4.19 8.05 -17.10
C GLN A 96 3.81 6.97 -18.09
N VAL A 97 2.52 6.91 -18.40
CA VAL A 97 1.98 6.20 -19.57
C VAL A 97 1.52 7.18 -20.65
N PHE A 98 1.91 8.46 -20.51
CA PHE A 98 1.67 9.55 -21.46
C PHE A 98 0.18 9.72 -21.79
N LEU A 99 -0.64 9.85 -20.73
CA LEU A 99 -2.06 10.20 -20.88
C LEU A 99 -2.18 11.61 -21.46
N ALA A 100 -3.09 11.78 -22.44
CA ALA A 100 -3.37 13.08 -23.03
C ALA A 100 -4.55 13.76 -22.33
N GLU A 101 -4.52 15.10 -22.23
CA GLU A 101 -5.68 15.85 -21.74
C GLU A 101 -6.93 15.54 -22.60
N GLY A 102 -8.05 15.26 -21.92
CA GLY A 102 -9.32 14.88 -22.57
C GLY A 102 -9.39 13.43 -23.05
N GLU A 103 -8.31 12.66 -22.90
CA GLU A 103 -8.33 11.21 -23.18
C GLU A 103 -9.36 10.52 -22.29
N GLN A 104 -10.07 9.55 -22.84
CA GLN A 104 -11.01 8.71 -22.11
C GLN A 104 -10.40 7.31 -21.91
N ILE A 105 -10.25 6.91 -20.66
CA ILE A 105 -9.64 5.65 -20.26
C ILE A 105 -10.44 5.05 -19.11
N THR A 106 -10.48 3.73 -19.01
CA THR A 106 -11.23 3.07 -17.93
C THR A 106 -10.43 3.04 -16.62
N VAL A 107 -11.15 2.93 -15.51
CA VAL A 107 -10.53 2.71 -14.17
C VAL A 107 -9.65 1.46 -14.18
N GLU A 108 -10.09 0.38 -14.86
CA GLU A 108 -9.30 -0.85 -14.99
C GLU A 108 -7.96 -0.59 -15.68
N GLU A 109 -7.96 0.12 -16.81
CA GLU A 109 -6.73 0.47 -17.52
C GLU A 109 -5.82 1.37 -16.69
N LEU A 110 -6.39 2.34 -15.95
CA LEU A 110 -5.61 3.18 -15.03
C LEU A 110 -4.98 2.38 -13.90
N LEU A 111 -5.68 1.39 -13.31
CA LEU A 111 -5.12 0.49 -12.32
C LEU A 111 -3.94 -0.31 -12.89
N LYS A 112 -4.05 -0.82 -14.13
CA LYS A 112 -2.92 -1.46 -14.82
C LYS A 112 -1.74 -0.51 -14.99
N CYS A 113 -1.99 0.73 -15.42
CA CYS A 113 -0.96 1.76 -15.57
C CYS A 113 -0.20 2.04 -14.26
N VAL A 114 -0.92 2.14 -13.15
CA VAL A 114 -0.31 2.38 -11.84
C VAL A 114 0.46 1.16 -11.35
N CYS A 115 -0.11 -0.04 -11.46
CA CYS A 115 0.50 -1.26 -10.93
C CYS A 115 1.70 -1.74 -11.74
N VAL A 116 1.66 -1.62 -13.07
CA VAL A 116 2.69 -2.16 -13.98
C VAL A 116 3.78 -1.14 -14.26
N SER A 117 3.41 0.07 -14.64
CA SER A 117 4.35 1.11 -15.08
C SER A 117 4.56 2.22 -14.06
N SER A 118 3.90 2.13 -12.90
CA SER A 118 3.98 3.17 -11.85
C SER A 118 3.61 4.58 -12.36
N GLY A 119 2.66 4.69 -13.32
CA GLY A 119 2.27 5.93 -13.99
C GLY A 119 1.78 7.00 -13.00
N ASN A 120 2.44 8.16 -12.96
CA ASN A 120 2.04 9.29 -12.12
C ASN A 120 0.78 9.95 -12.66
N ASP A 121 0.68 10.09 -13.98
CA ASP A 121 -0.50 10.56 -14.70
C ASP A 121 -1.73 9.72 -14.39
N ALA A 122 -1.59 8.40 -14.44
CA ALA A 122 -2.66 7.47 -14.07
C ALA A 122 -3.04 7.55 -12.59
N ALA A 123 -2.06 7.74 -11.70
CA ALA A 123 -2.32 7.87 -10.26
C ALA A 123 -3.11 9.16 -9.94
N VAL A 124 -2.78 10.28 -10.60
CA VAL A 124 -3.53 11.54 -10.45
C VAL A 124 -4.93 11.41 -11.05
N ALA A 125 -5.08 10.81 -12.24
CA ALA A 125 -6.39 10.58 -12.85
C ALA A 125 -7.31 9.72 -11.96
N LEU A 126 -6.79 8.67 -11.31
CA LEU A 126 -7.54 7.89 -10.32
C LEU A 126 -7.90 8.72 -9.09
N ALA A 127 -6.95 9.51 -8.56
CA ALA A 127 -7.20 10.36 -7.40
C ALA A 127 -8.32 11.37 -7.65
N GLU A 128 -8.31 12.03 -8.79
CA GLU A 128 -9.37 12.95 -9.22
C GLU A 128 -10.71 12.25 -9.42
N LYS A 129 -10.70 11.05 -10.02
CA LYS A 129 -11.92 10.26 -10.21
C LYS A 129 -12.57 9.86 -8.87
N VAL A 130 -11.77 9.51 -7.87
CA VAL A 130 -12.26 9.10 -6.55
C VAL A 130 -12.74 10.29 -5.71
N ALA A 131 -12.01 11.40 -5.71
CA ALA A 131 -12.25 12.51 -4.78
C ALA A 131 -12.71 13.81 -5.44
N GLY A 132 -12.73 13.87 -6.77
CA GLY A 132 -13.06 15.06 -7.56
C GLY A 132 -11.87 15.95 -7.82
N VAL A 133 -10.98 16.15 -6.84
CA VAL A 133 -9.72 16.92 -6.96
C VAL A 133 -8.62 16.27 -6.15
N THR A 134 -7.37 16.46 -6.58
CA THR A 134 -6.19 15.85 -5.95
C THR A 134 -6.03 16.22 -4.48
N GLU A 135 -6.32 17.46 -4.09
CA GLU A 135 -6.20 17.94 -2.71
C GLU A 135 -7.12 17.17 -1.75
N LEU A 136 -8.38 16.95 -2.15
CA LEU A 136 -9.33 16.16 -1.35
C LEU A 136 -8.90 14.69 -1.26
N PHE A 137 -8.30 14.15 -2.33
CA PHE A 137 -7.76 12.80 -2.30
C PHE A 137 -6.60 12.68 -1.32
N VAL A 138 -5.68 13.65 -1.29
CA VAL A 138 -4.57 13.70 -0.33
C VAL A 138 -5.08 13.80 1.11
N GLU A 139 -6.16 14.56 1.35
CA GLU A 139 -6.81 14.58 2.65
C GLU A 139 -7.36 13.20 3.02
N GLN A 140 -8.01 12.49 2.08
CA GLN A 140 -8.46 11.11 2.28
C GLN A 140 -7.29 10.16 2.56
N MET A 141 -6.15 10.27 1.84
CA MET A 141 -4.94 9.48 2.09
C MET A 141 -4.46 9.64 3.54
N ASN A 142 -4.37 10.87 4.03
CA ASN A 142 -3.94 11.16 5.40
C ASN A 142 -4.98 10.71 6.45
N ASN A 143 -6.27 10.81 6.14
CA ASN A 143 -7.34 10.27 6.99
C ASN A 143 -7.25 8.74 7.08
N ARG A 144 -7.03 8.07 5.94
CA ARG A 144 -6.89 6.61 5.88
C ARG A 144 -5.64 6.15 6.63
N ALA A 145 -4.51 6.84 6.47
CA ALA A 145 -3.27 6.58 7.20
C ALA A 145 -3.50 6.63 8.72
N ARG A 146 -4.13 7.69 9.22
CA ARG A 146 -4.50 7.79 10.65
C ARG A 146 -5.41 6.64 11.10
N GLY A 147 -6.39 6.27 10.27
CA GLY A 147 -7.29 5.14 10.57
C GLY A 147 -6.59 3.78 10.63
N LEU A 148 -5.45 3.63 9.98
CA LEU A 148 -4.60 2.44 10.00
C LEU A 148 -3.53 2.46 11.10
N GLY A 149 -3.38 3.57 11.84
CA GLY A 149 -2.32 3.74 12.84
C GLY A 149 -0.95 3.99 12.22
N MET A 150 -0.90 4.61 11.03
CA MET A 150 0.34 4.99 10.33
C MET A 150 0.85 6.33 10.89
N ASP A 151 1.42 6.29 12.09
CA ASP A 151 1.77 7.50 12.86
C ASP A 151 3.03 8.22 12.33
N ASP A 152 3.81 7.54 11.50
CA ASP A 152 5.02 8.10 10.88
C ASP A 152 4.79 8.62 9.46
N THR A 153 3.54 8.62 8.99
CA THR A 153 3.19 8.91 7.61
C THR A 153 2.48 10.25 7.45
N HIS A 154 2.92 11.00 6.44
CA HIS A 154 2.19 12.14 5.89
C HIS A 154 2.33 12.13 4.37
N PHE A 155 1.20 12.16 3.67
CA PHE A 155 1.13 12.24 2.22
C PHE A 155 0.88 13.67 1.77
N ALA A 156 1.66 14.15 0.80
CA ALA A 156 1.49 15.45 0.15
C ALA A 156 0.95 15.34 -1.28
N ASN A 157 1.01 14.15 -1.90
CA ASN A 157 0.50 13.88 -3.25
C ASN A 157 0.21 12.37 -3.43
N PRO A 158 -0.55 11.98 -4.47
CA PRO A 158 -0.91 10.58 -4.71
C PRO A 158 0.16 9.76 -5.45
N THR A 159 1.28 10.37 -5.84
CA THR A 159 2.26 9.77 -6.76
C THR A 159 3.56 9.35 -6.09
N GLY A 160 3.96 10.06 -5.03
CA GLY A 160 5.26 9.92 -4.38
C GLY A 160 6.36 10.80 -4.97
N LEU A 161 6.02 11.78 -5.79
CA LEU A 161 6.95 12.83 -6.16
C LEU A 161 7.39 13.59 -4.91
N THR A 162 8.67 13.97 -4.86
CA THR A 162 9.25 14.67 -3.72
C THR A 162 8.49 15.96 -3.41
N ALA A 163 8.05 16.08 -2.18
CA ALA A 163 7.38 17.24 -1.65
C ALA A 163 7.74 17.43 -0.16
N ALA A 164 7.59 18.64 0.34
CA ALA A 164 7.81 18.90 1.76
C ALA A 164 6.89 18.00 2.61
N ASP A 165 7.46 17.40 3.64
CA ASP A 165 6.76 16.54 4.60
C ASP A 165 6.11 15.27 3.99
N HIS A 166 6.45 14.89 2.75
CA HIS A 166 6.00 13.64 2.15
C HIS A 166 6.85 12.48 2.65
N VAL A 167 6.42 11.85 3.73
CA VAL A 167 7.20 10.85 4.46
C VAL A 167 6.36 9.66 4.88
N THR A 168 7.02 8.53 5.09
CA THR A 168 6.43 7.31 5.69
C THR A 168 7.53 6.49 6.37
N SER A 169 7.16 5.40 7.04
CA SER A 169 8.08 4.43 7.62
C SER A 169 7.90 3.03 7.03
N ALA A 170 8.88 2.15 7.21
CA ALA A 170 8.77 0.75 6.76
C ALA A 170 7.60 0.03 7.45
N TYR A 171 7.33 0.36 8.71
CA TYR A 171 6.19 -0.16 9.46
C TYR A 171 4.86 0.28 8.84
N ASP A 172 4.71 1.56 8.56
CA ASP A 172 3.48 2.11 7.98
C ASP A 172 3.22 1.59 6.55
N ILE A 173 4.30 1.40 5.76
CA ILE A 173 4.20 0.74 4.46
C ILE A 173 3.64 -0.69 4.61
N ALA A 174 4.12 -1.44 5.62
CA ALA A 174 3.61 -2.78 5.87
C ALA A 174 2.13 -2.78 6.27
N LEU A 175 1.68 -1.78 7.08
CA LEU A 175 0.28 -1.62 7.46
C LEU A 175 -0.63 -1.39 6.25
N MET A 176 -0.34 -0.38 5.40
CA MET A 176 -1.18 -0.10 4.23
C MET A 176 -1.13 -1.22 3.20
N SER A 177 0.04 -1.87 3.01
CA SER A 177 0.18 -3.01 2.10
C SER A 177 -0.64 -4.20 2.58
N ARG A 178 -0.60 -4.48 3.88
CA ARG A 178 -1.41 -5.54 4.50
C ARG A 178 -2.90 -5.27 4.32
N GLU A 179 -3.33 -4.05 4.59
CA GLU A 179 -4.73 -3.64 4.42
C GLU A 179 -5.19 -3.86 2.98
N LEU A 180 -4.45 -3.35 1.99
CA LEU A 180 -4.75 -3.53 0.57
C LEU A 180 -4.86 -5.01 0.19
N LEU A 181 -3.90 -5.84 0.59
CA LEU A 181 -3.86 -7.25 0.20
C LEU A 181 -4.87 -8.14 0.93
N THR A 182 -5.38 -7.71 2.09
CA THR A 182 -6.34 -8.50 2.88
C THR A 182 -7.78 -8.08 2.64
N LYS A 183 -8.03 -6.79 2.45
CA LYS A 183 -9.38 -6.26 2.19
C LYS A 183 -9.77 -6.35 0.72
N HIS A 184 -8.81 -6.12 -0.16
CA HIS A 184 -9.03 -6.05 -1.60
C HIS A 184 -8.19 -7.11 -2.33
N PRO A 185 -8.50 -8.41 -2.18
CA PRO A 185 -7.70 -9.49 -2.80
C PRO A 185 -7.64 -9.38 -4.33
N ASP A 186 -8.61 -8.74 -4.95
CA ASP A 186 -8.70 -8.53 -6.41
C ASP A 186 -7.59 -7.61 -6.94
N ILE A 187 -6.94 -6.81 -6.09
CA ILE A 187 -5.78 -6.02 -6.49
C ILE A 187 -4.66 -6.88 -7.10
N ARG A 188 -4.62 -8.17 -6.74
CA ARG A 188 -3.65 -9.12 -7.30
C ARG A 188 -3.81 -9.33 -8.80
N ASN A 189 -5.01 -9.13 -9.35
CA ASN A 189 -5.25 -9.20 -10.79
C ASN A 189 -4.42 -8.15 -11.53
N PHE A 190 -3.99 -7.08 -10.86
CA PHE A 190 -3.18 -6.00 -11.41
C PHE A 190 -1.71 -6.09 -10.98
N THR A 191 -1.45 -6.38 -9.70
CA THR A 191 -0.07 -6.37 -9.17
C THR A 191 0.77 -7.58 -9.58
N THR A 192 0.17 -8.61 -10.18
CA THR A 192 0.89 -9.77 -10.72
C THR A 192 1.09 -9.71 -12.23
N ILE A 193 0.64 -8.64 -12.89
CA ILE A 193 0.87 -8.43 -14.32
C ILE A 193 2.34 -8.14 -14.55
N TRP A 194 2.96 -8.91 -15.44
CA TRP A 194 4.34 -8.67 -15.89
C TRP A 194 4.39 -7.76 -17.11
N THR A 195 3.54 -8.05 -18.08
CA THR A 195 3.36 -7.22 -19.28
C THR A 195 1.87 -7.20 -19.66
N ASP A 196 1.37 -6.08 -20.12
CA ASP A 196 0.01 -5.90 -20.66
C ASP A 196 0.03 -4.75 -21.66
N SER A 197 -1.12 -4.40 -22.19
CA SER A 197 -1.29 -3.23 -23.07
C SER A 197 -2.58 -2.49 -22.74
N ILE A 198 -2.60 -1.20 -23.04
CA ILE A 198 -3.76 -0.31 -22.96
C ILE A 198 -4.06 0.29 -24.34
N ARG A 199 -5.13 1.08 -24.42
CA ARG A 199 -5.53 1.76 -25.69
C ARG A 199 -5.69 0.78 -26.83
N ASN A 200 -6.45 -0.32 -26.58
CA ASN A 200 -6.68 -1.39 -27.58
C ASN A 200 -5.36 -1.99 -28.14
N GLY A 201 -4.34 -2.16 -27.34
CA GLY A 201 -3.08 -2.78 -27.72
C GLY A 201 -2.10 -1.85 -28.41
N THR A 202 -2.31 -0.53 -28.37
CA THR A 202 -1.39 0.44 -29.00
C THR A 202 -0.32 0.98 -28.07
N PHE A 203 -0.41 0.69 -26.75
CA PHE A 203 0.59 1.09 -25.75
C PHE A 203 0.91 -0.07 -24.83
N ASP A 204 2.16 -0.52 -24.84
CA ASP A 204 2.61 -1.65 -24.02
C ASP A 204 3.01 -1.19 -22.62
N LEU A 205 2.58 -1.95 -21.61
CA LEU A 205 2.98 -1.82 -20.23
C LEU A 205 3.98 -2.93 -19.89
N ALA A 206 5.05 -2.60 -19.20
CA ALA A 206 6.03 -3.57 -18.68
C ALA A 206 6.47 -3.18 -17.26
N ASN A 207 6.59 -4.21 -16.41
CA ASN A 207 7.09 -4.09 -15.03
C ASN A 207 8.60 -4.28 -14.99
#